data_d849329bcc12dc02cb7c9fa8b7322e91
#
_entry.id   d849329bcc12dc02cb7c9fa8b7322e91
#
_cell.length_a   1.000
_cell.length_b   1.000
_cell.length_c   1.000
_cell.angle_alpha   90.00
_cell.angle_beta   90.00
_cell.angle_gamma   90.00
#
_symmetry.space_group_name_H-M   'P 1'
#
loop_
_entity.id
_entity.type
_entity.pdbx_description
1 polymer ?
#
loop_
_entity_poly.entity_id
_entity_poly.type
_entity_poly.pdbx_seq_one_letter_code
_entity_poly.pdbx_strand_id
1 'polypeptide(L)'
;MMNLRDIDAGDPSKYRLIGRSVLSYKFIAPYDSALYIGQIKKITDTTKNVTFFAKITDLSHDSNFADSRWDTRVYAEEFYGLGEDVFLAVDAVPLGYVENSGGAFHKPRTIPSKFSLVDDPDGEDFSFLTDLMGEIEVGLMRSGQDVIRDVAVCIPSRILPQHMGVFATTGMGKSNFMRVFCASCMKERKFGLLVVDPH
;
A
#
# COMPACT_ATOMS: atom_id res chain seq x y z
N MET A 1 19.34 -28.09 7.58
CA MET A 1 17.92 -28.12 7.17
C MET A 1 17.18 -27.36 8.26
N MET A 2 16.87 -26.12 8.05
CA MET A 2 16.24 -25.24 9.04
C MET A 2 14.78 -25.70 9.18
N ASN A 3 14.38 -26.08 10.39
CA ASN A 3 13.05 -26.59 10.66
C ASN A 3 12.06 -25.43 10.58
N LEU A 4 11.03 -25.52 9.77
CA LEU A 4 9.97 -24.48 9.63
C LEU A 4 9.27 -24.13 10.96
N ARG A 5 9.51 -24.94 12.01
CA ARG A 5 8.99 -24.71 13.36
C ARG A 5 9.84 -23.75 14.20
N ASP A 6 11.06 -23.44 13.75
CA ASP A 6 11.98 -22.49 14.43
C ASP A 6 11.94 -21.08 13.85
N ILE A 7 11.13 -20.86 12.81
CA ILE A 7 10.74 -19.51 12.40
C ILE A 7 9.78 -19.06 13.50
N ASP A 8 10.23 -18.09 14.28
CA ASP A 8 9.49 -17.45 15.34
C ASP A 8 8.01 -17.40 14.97
N ALA A 9 7.21 -18.26 15.63
CA ALA A 9 5.76 -18.34 15.44
C ALA A 9 5.13 -17.10 16.09
N GLY A 10 5.69 -15.95 15.75
CA GLY A 10 5.13 -14.66 16.08
C GLY A 10 3.75 -14.60 15.51
N ASP A 11 2.87 -14.08 16.30
CA ASP A 11 1.47 -13.77 16.10
C ASP A 11 0.88 -14.31 14.78
N PRO A 12 0.05 -15.38 14.81
CA PRO A 12 -0.55 -15.96 13.61
C PRO A 12 -1.41 -14.98 12.80
N SER A 13 -1.71 -13.79 13.37
CA SER A 13 -2.40 -12.70 12.67
C SER A 13 -1.51 -11.96 11.67
N LYS A 14 -0.19 -12.18 11.66
CA LYS A 14 0.74 -11.46 10.78
C LYS A 14 0.88 -12.12 9.42
N TYR A 15 0.80 -11.30 8.39
CA TYR A 15 0.95 -11.73 7.00
C TYR A 15 2.42 -12.03 6.67
N ARG A 16 2.64 -13.00 5.79
CA ARG A 16 4.00 -13.40 5.37
C ARG A 16 4.12 -13.47 3.86
N LEU A 17 5.20 -12.89 3.35
CA LEU A 17 5.53 -12.95 1.93
C LEU A 17 5.90 -14.37 1.50
N ILE A 18 5.21 -14.91 0.51
CA ILE A 18 5.43 -16.28 0.00
C ILE A 18 5.99 -16.29 -1.42
N GLY A 19 5.47 -15.45 -2.31
CA GLY A 19 5.88 -15.36 -3.68
C GLY A 19 6.35 -13.96 -4.01
N ARG A 20 7.31 -13.85 -4.91
CA ARG A 20 7.89 -12.56 -5.28
C ARG A 20 8.59 -12.60 -6.61
N SER A 21 8.48 -11.50 -7.28
CA SER A 21 9.35 -11.08 -8.36
C SER A 21 9.59 -9.57 -8.19
N VAL A 22 10.41 -8.97 -9.03
CA VAL A 22 10.57 -7.51 -9.02
C VAL A 22 9.27 -6.79 -9.43
N LEU A 23 8.37 -7.50 -10.09
CA LEU A 23 7.12 -6.94 -10.65
C LEU A 23 5.87 -7.29 -9.84
N SER A 24 5.93 -8.34 -9.01
CA SER A 24 4.77 -8.81 -8.26
C SER A 24 5.18 -9.48 -6.95
N TYR A 25 4.52 -9.10 -5.88
CA TYR A 25 4.63 -9.77 -4.58
C TYR A 25 3.37 -10.58 -4.32
N LYS A 26 3.55 -11.71 -3.66
CA LYS A 26 2.43 -12.55 -3.20
C LYS A 26 2.62 -12.86 -1.73
N PHE A 27 1.58 -12.65 -0.94
CA PHE A 27 1.55 -13.03 0.46
C PHE A 27 0.23 -13.70 0.83
N ILE A 28 0.22 -14.35 1.98
CA ILE A 28 -0.98 -14.97 2.53
C ILE A 28 -1.45 -14.20 3.75
N ALA A 29 -2.76 -14.17 3.92
CA ALA A 29 -3.43 -13.58 5.06
C ALA A 29 -4.48 -14.57 5.60
N PRO A 30 -4.87 -14.50 6.88
CA PRO A 30 -6.01 -15.23 7.40
C PRO A 30 -7.26 -15.03 6.53
N TYR A 31 -8.07 -16.07 6.36
CA TYR A 31 -9.21 -16.07 5.44
C TYR A 31 -10.27 -15.00 5.76
N ASP A 32 -10.34 -14.57 7.02
CA ASP A 32 -11.27 -13.57 7.56
C ASP A 32 -10.67 -12.15 7.60
N SER A 33 -9.49 -11.95 7.02
CA SER A 33 -8.81 -10.64 7.03
C SER A 33 -9.58 -9.62 6.22
N ALA A 34 -9.82 -8.43 6.81
CA ALA A 34 -10.43 -7.30 6.14
C ALA A 34 -9.40 -6.55 5.27
N LEU A 35 -9.10 -7.09 4.10
CA LEU A 35 -8.19 -6.50 3.14
C LEU A 35 -8.95 -5.88 1.96
N TYR A 36 -8.41 -4.80 1.40
CA TYR A 36 -9.02 -4.09 0.28
C TYR A 36 -8.00 -3.84 -0.84
N ILE A 37 -8.47 -3.93 -2.08
CA ILE A 37 -7.67 -3.52 -3.25
C ILE A 37 -7.27 -2.06 -3.09
N GLY A 38 -6.01 -1.75 -3.41
CA GLY A 38 -5.44 -0.43 -3.28
C GLY A 38 -4.79 -0.14 -1.93
N GLN A 39 -4.92 -1.02 -0.93
CA GLN A 39 -4.17 -0.89 0.32
C GLN A 39 -2.67 -0.97 0.07
N ILE A 40 -1.94 -0.12 0.78
CA ILE A 40 -0.48 -0.16 0.82
C ILE A 40 -0.06 -1.00 2.01
N LYS A 41 0.84 -1.93 1.78
CA LYS A 41 1.46 -2.75 2.82
C LYS A 41 2.95 -2.47 2.87
N LYS A 42 3.52 -2.50 4.08
CA LYS A 42 4.97 -2.49 4.29
C LYS A 42 5.47 -3.92 4.46
N ILE A 43 6.63 -4.21 3.90
CA ILE A 43 7.28 -5.51 3.99
C ILE A 43 8.66 -5.29 4.59
N THR A 44 8.84 -5.71 5.83
CA THR A 44 10.08 -5.50 6.56
C THR A 44 11.03 -6.68 6.33
N ASP A 45 12.14 -6.40 5.66
CA ASP A 45 13.23 -7.37 5.46
C ASP A 45 14.38 -7.06 6.42
N THR A 46 14.40 -7.76 7.53
CA THR A 46 15.44 -7.60 8.55
C THR A 46 16.81 -8.10 8.08
N THR A 47 16.84 -9.05 7.14
CA THR A 47 18.10 -9.60 6.60
C THR A 47 18.84 -8.56 5.75
N LYS A 48 18.09 -7.79 4.98
CA LYS A 48 18.64 -6.74 4.11
C LYS A 48 18.62 -5.36 4.74
N ASN A 49 18.00 -5.23 5.90
CA ASN A 49 17.75 -3.96 6.60
C ASN A 49 17.03 -2.94 5.70
N VAL A 50 15.95 -3.39 5.05
CA VAL A 50 15.18 -2.61 4.06
C VAL A 50 13.69 -2.79 4.29
N THR A 51 12.94 -1.73 4.17
CA THR A 51 11.47 -1.74 4.16
C THR A 51 10.96 -1.53 2.73
N PHE A 52 10.23 -2.49 2.21
CA PHE A 52 9.55 -2.42 0.92
C PHE A 52 8.10 -2.00 1.10
N PHE A 53 7.57 -1.32 0.08
CA PHE A 53 6.16 -0.94 -0.01
C PHE A 53 5.53 -1.59 -1.22
N ALA A 54 4.32 -2.13 -1.05
CA ALA A 54 3.56 -2.73 -2.13
C ALA A 54 2.08 -2.34 -2.01
N LYS A 55 1.39 -2.29 -3.14
CA LYS A 55 -0.04 -1.99 -3.19
C LYS A 55 -0.81 -3.24 -3.61
N ILE A 56 -1.82 -3.62 -2.84
CA ILE A 56 -2.71 -4.76 -3.13
C ILE A 56 -3.45 -4.50 -4.45
N THR A 57 -3.40 -5.48 -5.34
CA THR A 57 -4.04 -5.44 -6.66
C THR A 57 -5.09 -6.51 -6.85
N ASP A 58 -4.96 -7.63 -6.14
CA ASP A 58 -5.94 -8.71 -6.22
C ASP A 58 -6.02 -9.51 -4.91
N LEU A 59 -7.18 -10.10 -4.67
CA LEU A 59 -7.49 -10.91 -3.50
C LEU A 59 -8.24 -12.17 -3.97
N SER A 60 -7.78 -13.33 -3.58
CA SER A 60 -8.45 -14.61 -3.87
C SER A 60 -8.42 -15.53 -2.67
N HIS A 61 -9.48 -16.34 -2.51
CA HIS A 61 -9.43 -17.44 -1.57
C HIS A 61 -8.61 -18.58 -2.16
N ASP A 62 -7.76 -19.18 -1.33
CA ASP A 62 -6.97 -20.35 -1.68
C ASP A 62 -6.95 -21.31 -0.49
N SER A 63 -6.51 -22.54 -0.70
CA SER A 63 -6.50 -23.56 0.34
C SER A 63 -5.32 -24.52 0.23
N ASN A 64 -5.02 -25.19 1.32
CA ASN A 64 -4.02 -26.26 1.37
C ASN A 64 -4.51 -27.56 0.74
N PHE A 65 -5.78 -27.63 0.32
CA PHE A 65 -6.33 -28.81 -0.31
C PHE A 65 -5.85 -28.95 -1.76
N ALA A 66 -5.40 -30.15 -2.09
CA ALA A 66 -4.98 -30.47 -3.47
C ALA A 66 -6.17 -30.65 -4.44
N ASP A 67 -7.39 -30.75 -3.92
CA ASP A 67 -8.60 -31.01 -4.69
C ASP A 67 -9.31 -29.71 -5.05
N SER A 68 -9.51 -29.49 -6.34
CA SER A 68 -10.25 -28.31 -6.88
C SER A 68 -11.74 -28.27 -6.48
N ARG A 69 -12.25 -29.32 -5.82
CA ARG A 69 -13.62 -29.38 -5.32
C ARG A 69 -13.73 -29.17 -3.82
N TRP A 70 -12.76 -28.51 -3.22
CA TRP A 70 -12.73 -28.22 -1.79
C TRP A 70 -13.98 -27.46 -1.30
N ASP A 71 -14.53 -26.58 -2.13
CA ASP A 71 -15.73 -25.79 -1.85
C ASP A 71 -16.99 -26.62 -1.68
N THR A 72 -17.07 -27.78 -2.33
CA THR A 72 -18.20 -28.72 -2.16
C THR A 72 -18.15 -29.49 -0.83
N ARG A 73 -17.00 -29.49 -0.16
CA ARG A 73 -16.81 -30.12 1.15
C ARG A 73 -17.35 -29.29 2.31
N VAL A 74 -17.71 -28.03 2.07
CA VAL A 74 -18.35 -27.16 3.08
C VAL A 74 -19.62 -27.79 3.68
N TYR A 75 -20.27 -28.73 2.96
CA TYR A 75 -21.43 -29.44 3.42
C TYR A 75 -21.10 -30.82 4.05
N ALA A 76 -19.87 -31.27 3.99
CA ALA A 76 -19.41 -32.44 4.68
C ALA A 76 -18.85 -32.04 6.05
N GLU A 77 -19.16 -32.78 7.09
CA GLU A 77 -18.69 -32.54 8.47
C GLU A 77 -17.15 -32.62 8.64
N GLU A 78 -16.41 -32.65 7.54
CA GLU A 78 -14.96 -32.83 7.44
C GLU A 78 -14.18 -31.50 7.43
N PHE A 79 -14.84 -30.35 7.53
CA PHE A 79 -14.16 -29.04 7.55
C PHE A 79 -13.65 -28.72 8.96
N TYR A 80 -12.62 -29.46 9.38
CA TYR A 80 -11.92 -29.19 10.62
C TYR A 80 -10.82 -28.15 10.38
N GLY A 81 -10.98 -26.92 10.88
CA GLY A 81 -9.93 -25.91 10.86
C GLY A 81 -9.93 -24.98 9.65
N LEU A 82 -11.06 -24.33 9.35
CA LEU A 82 -11.16 -23.30 8.31
C LEU A 82 -10.00 -22.30 8.35
N GLY A 83 -9.52 -21.95 9.55
CA GLY A 83 -8.42 -21.01 9.73
C GLY A 83 -7.02 -21.56 9.39
N GLU A 84 -6.88 -22.90 9.31
CA GLU A 84 -5.60 -23.55 9.00
C GLU A 84 -5.52 -23.95 7.52
N ASP A 85 -6.66 -24.27 6.92
CA ASP A 85 -6.73 -24.86 5.59
C ASP A 85 -7.14 -23.87 4.50
N VAL A 86 -7.82 -22.79 4.85
CA VAL A 86 -8.27 -21.75 3.93
C VAL A 86 -7.60 -20.43 4.29
N PHE A 87 -7.12 -19.73 3.29
CA PHE A 87 -6.44 -18.43 3.47
C PHE A 87 -6.76 -17.49 2.30
N LEU A 88 -6.47 -16.21 2.49
CA LEU A 88 -6.45 -15.25 1.40
C LEU A 88 -5.07 -15.25 0.75
N ALA A 89 -5.03 -15.53 -0.54
CA ALA A 89 -3.89 -15.24 -1.39
C ALA A 89 -4.00 -13.81 -1.90
N VAL A 90 -2.98 -13.01 -1.63
CA VAL A 90 -2.97 -11.58 -1.92
C VAL A 90 -1.87 -11.29 -2.93
N ASP A 91 -2.25 -10.72 -4.05
CA ASP A 91 -1.32 -10.21 -5.04
C ASP A 91 -1.12 -8.69 -4.87
N ALA A 92 0.12 -8.25 -4.91
CA ALA A 92 0.47 -6.85 -4.73
C ALA A 92 1.56 -6.40 -5.70
N VAL A 93 1.45 -5.17 -6.18
CA VAL A 93 2.46 -4.55 -7.03
C VAL A 93 3.49 -3.80 -6.17
N PRO A 94 4.80 -4.04 -6.36
CA PRO A 94 5.84 -3.30 -5.67
C PRO A 94 5.81 -1.81 -6.03
N LEU A 95 5.82 -0.95 -5.03
CA LEU A 95 5.95 0.51 -5.19
C LEU A 95 7.41 0.95 -5.15
N GLY A 96 8.18 0.38 -4.24
CA GLY A 96 9.59 0.70 -4.02
C GLY A 96 10.05 0.25 -2.64
N TYR A 97 11.20 0.77 -2.21
CA TYR A 97 11.79 0.46 -0.92
C TYR A 97 12.62 1.61 -0.35
N VAL A 98 12.82 1.57 0.96
CA VAL A 98 13.67 2.51 1.72
C VAL A 98 14.64 1.69 2.57
N GLU A 99 15.89 2.14 2.71
CA GLU A 99 16.83 1.55 3.65
C GLU A 99 16.49 2.00 5.08
N ASN A 100 16.47 1.06 6.04
CA ASN A 100 16.09 1.37 7.42
C ASN A 100 17.11 2.26 8.16
N SER A 101 18.30 2.42 7.60
CA SER A 101 19.31 3.38 8.08
C SER A 101 19.00 4.85 7.78
N GLY A 102 17.88 5.10 7.14
CA GLY A 102 17.50 6.40 6.60
C GLY A 102 18.06 6.59 5.20
N GLY A 103 17.20 6.86 4.25
CA GLY A 103 17.63 6.99 2.86
C GLY A 103 16.51 7.42 1.93
N ALA A 104 16.86 7.65 0.68
CA ALA A 104 15.91 7.99 -0.36
C ALA A 104 15.02 6.79 -0.71
N PHE A 105 13.83 7.08 -1.18
CA PHE A 105 12.94 6.07 -1.74
C PHE A 105 13.45 5.60 -3.11
N HIS A 106 13.61 4.31 -3.25
CA HIS A 106 14.09 3.67 -4.47
C HIS A 106 12.97 2.92 -5.19
N LYS A 107 12.97 3.01 -6.51
CA LYS A 107 12.10 2.15 -7.35
C LYS A 107 12.47 0.67 -7.15
N PRO A 108 11.53 -0.27 -7.41
CA PRO A 108 11.80 -1.69 -7.25
C PRO A 108 12.98 -2.15 -8.11
N ARG A 109 14.06 -2.57 -7.49
CA ARG A 109 15.26 -3.13 -8.15
C ARG A 109 15.73 -4.45 -7.53
N THR A 110 15.15 -4.80 -6.39
CA THR A 110 15.44 -6.02 -5.65
C THR A 110 14.14 -6.57 -5.07
N ILE A 111 14.20 -7.75 -4.52
CA ILE A 111 13.04 -8.42 -3.91
C ILE A 111 13.27 -8.61 -2.41
N PRO A 112 12.24 -8.55 -1.57
CA PRO A 112 12.37 -8.87 -0.15
C PRO A 112 12.71 -10.36 0.04
N SER A 113 13.29 -10.68 1.18
CA SER A 113 13.54 -12.06 1.58
C SER A 113 12.24 -12.82 1.77
N LYS A 114 12.26 -14.12 1.52
CA LYS A 114 11.08 -14.99 1.71
C LYS A 114 10.68 -15.00 3.19
N PHE A 115 9.40 -14.99 3.46
CA PHE A 115 8.79 -14.91 4.79
C PHE A 115 9.03 -13.59 5.53
N SER A 116 9.47 -12.53 4.85
CA SER A 116 9.46 -11.18 5.42
C SER A 116 8.07 -10.81 5.94
N LEU A 117 8.04 -10.11 7.04
CA LEU A 117 6.80 -9.66 7.68
C LEU A 117 6.10 -8.63 6.81
N VAL A 118 4.80 -8.76 6.66
CA VAL A 118 3.93 -7.82 5.94
C VAL A 118 2.96 -7.21 6.92
N ASP A 119 3.01 -5.88 7.07
CA ASP A 119 2.19 -5.10 8.00
C ASP A 119 1.54 -3.90 7.30
N ASP A 120 0.65 -3.23 8.02
CA ASP A 120 0.14 -1.91 7.61
C ASP A 120 1.19 -0.84 7.90
N PRO A 121 1.47 0.06 6.94
CA PRO A 121 2.35 1.18 7.19
C PRO A 121 1.62 2.25 8.01
N ASP A 122 2.35 2.95 8.85
CA ASP A 122 1.92 4.14 9.57
C ASP A 122 2.49 5.44 8.94
N GLY A 123 2.18 6.59 9.54
CA GLY A 123 2.65 7.88 9.04
C GLY A 123 4.16 8.03 9.05
N GLU A 124 4.85 7.44 10.02
CA GLU A 124 6.31 7.53 10.16
C GLU A 124 7.04 6.75 9.06
N ASP A 125 6.45 5.65 8.59
CA ASP A 125 6.97 4.85 7.48
C ASP A 125 7.08 5.66 6.16
N PHE A 126 6.35 6.78 6.05
CA PHE A 126 6.35 7.66 4.89
C PHE A 126 7.17 8.95 5.09
N SER A 127 7.96 9.03 6.15
CA SER A 127 8.79 10.22 6.44
C SER A 127 9.71 10.61 5.29
N PHE A 128 10.16 9.66 4.48
CA PHE A 128 10.95 9.89 3.26
C PHE A 128 10.23 10.75 2.21
N LEU A 129 8.91 10.85 2.26
CA LEU A 129 8.14 11.69 1.35
C LEU A 129 8.24 13.18 1.72
N THR A 130 8.53 13.51 2.95
CA THR A 130 8.56 14.89 3.44
C THR A 130 9.53 15.76 2.62
N ASP A 131 10.69 15.22 2.26
CA ASP A 131 11.70 15.92 1.44
C ASP A 131 11.33 16.00 -0.04
N LEU A 132 10.43 15.13 -0.50
CA LEU A 132 9.98 15.06 -1.90
C LEU A 132 8.73 15.87 -2.17
N MET A 133 7.91 16.07 -1.15
CA MET A 133 6.68 16.85 -1.22
C MET A 133 6.97 18.34 -1.09
N GLY A 134 6.06 19.15 -1.60
CA GLY A 134 6.15 20.60 -1.52
C GLY A 134 5.29 21.18 -0.40
N GLU A 135 4.94 22.44 -0.57
CA GLU A 135 4.23 23.23 0.45
C GLU A 135 2.72 23.29 0.23
N ILE A 136 2.25 23.06 -1.00
CA ILE A 136 0.84 23.23 -1.36
C ILE A 136 0.10 21.93 -1.04
N GLU A 137 -0.53 21.86 0.10
CA GLU A 137 -1.29 20.71 0.55
C GLU A 137 -2.56 20.53 -0.31
N VAL A 138 -2.76 19.35 -0.88
CA VAL A 138 -3.90 19.02 -1.73
C VAL A 138 -4.77 17.90 -1.16
N GLY A 139 -4.35 17.25 -0.09
CA GLY A 139 -5.11 16.20 0.58
C GLY A 139 -4.25 15.32 1.46
N LEU A 140 -4.81 14.20 1.89
CA LEU A 140 -4.12 13.19 2.68
C LEU A 140 -3.89 11.92 1.85
N MET A 141 -2.82 11.21 2.17
CA MET A 141 -2.51 9.93 1.54
C MET A 141 -3.55 8.87 1.91
N ARG A 142 -3.93 8.03 0.96
CA ARG A 142 -4.87 6.93 1.18
C ARG A 142 -4.22 5.58 0.95
N SER A 143 -4.65 4.61 1.75
CA SER A 143 -4.34 3.19 1.60
C SER A 143 -5.66 2.42 1.52
N GLY A 144 -6.06 2.01 0.32
CA GLY A 144 -7.36 1.42 0.08
C GLY A 144 -8.51 2.40 0.42
N GLN A 145 -9.35 2.02 1.38
CA GLN A 145 -10.46 2.85 1.86
C GLN A 145 -10.04 3.84 2.96
N ASP A 146 -8.94 3.59 3.64
CA ASP A 146 -8.49 4.35 4.79
C ASP A 146 -7.57 5.52 4.41
N VAL A 147 -7.55 6.52 5.26
CA VAL A 147 -6.63 7.65 5.18
C VAL A 147 -5.45 7.37 6.11
N ILE A 148 -4.24 7.44 5.57
CA ILE A 148 -3.03 7.40 6.39
C ILE A 148 -2.92 8.75 7.09
N ARG A 149 -3.11 8.74 8.41
CA ARG A 149 -3.04 9.96 9.22
C ARG A 149 -1.64 10.55 9.16
N ASP A 150 -1.57 11.87 9.22
CA ASP A 150 -0.34 12.65 9.28
C ASP A 150 0.54 12.59 8.02
N VAL A 151 0.07 11.99 6.93
CA VAL A 151 0.75 12.02 5.63
C VAL A 151 -0.01 12.92 4.66
N ALA A 152 0.30 14.22 4.70
CA ALA A 152 -0.23 15.18 3.75
C ALA A 152 0.40 14.98 2.36
N VAL A 153 -0.42 15.03 1.31
CA VAL A 153 0.05 15.07 -0.08
C VAL A 153 0.18 16.52 -0.50
N CYS A 154 1.41 16.94 -0.80
CA CYS A 154 1.72 18.32 -1.14
C CYS A 154 2.35 18.43 -2.52
N ILE A 155 2.04 19.52 -3.22
CA ILE A 155 2.61 19.87 -4.53
C ILE A 155 3.71 20.91 -4.32
N PRO A 156 4.93 20.72 -4.88
CA PRO A 156 5.98 21.72 -4.78
C PRO A 156 5.62 22.98 -5.60
N SER A 157 5.73 24.14 -4.99
CA SER A 157 5.48 25.42 -5.67
C SER A 157 6.37 25.65 -6.90
N ARG A 158 7.56 25.06 -6.93
CA ARG A 158 8.50 25.13 -8.07
C ARG A 158 7.96 24.55 -9.37
N ILE A 159 6.91 23.68 -9.32
CA ILE A 159 6.33 23.11 -10.54
C ILE A 159 5.14 23.92 -11.07
N LEU A 160 4.63 24.91 -10.32
CA LEU A 160 3.50 25.74 -10.75
C LEU A 160 3.73 26.51 -12.06
N PRO A 161 4.95 26.96 -12.40
CA PRO A 161 5.20 27.55 -13.71
C PRO A 161 5.05 26.57 -14.88
N GLN A 162 4.98 25.27 -14.59
CA GLN A 162 4.73 24.23 -15.59
C GLN A 162 3.23 24.03 -15.79
N HIS A 163 2.85 23.51 -16.96
CA HIS A 163 1.45 23.19 -17.22
C HIS A 163 1.02 21.96 -16.43
N MET A 164 -0.09 22.07 -15.72
CA MET A 164 -0.72 20.96 -15.00
C MET A 164 -2.13 20.73 -15.54
N GLY A 165 -2.43 19.51 -15.93
CA GLY A 165 -3.77 19.10 -16.36
C GLY A 165 -4.46 18.27 -15.29
N VAL A 166 -5.70 18.65 -14.94
CA VAL A 166 -6.56 17.89 -14.02
C VAL A 166 -7.72 17.31 -14.80
N PHE A 167 -7.71 16.00 -15.00
CA PHE A 167 -8.71 15.28 -15.78
C PHE A 167 -9.53 14.36 -14.89
N ALA A 168 -10.84 14.45 -14.96
CA ALA A 168 -11.76 13.57 -14.26
C ALA A 168 -13.12 13.55 -14.94
N THR A 169 -13.82 12.44 -14.85
CA THR A 169 -15.24 12.37 -15.25
C THR A 169 -16.11 13.21 -14.31
N THR A 170 -17.31 13.53 -14.74
CA THR A 170 -18.28 14.29 -13.93
C THR A 170 -18.54 13.57 -12.60
N GLY A 171 -18.58 14.33 -11.51
CA GLY A 171 -18.81 13.79 -10.15
C GLY A 171 -17.56 13.27 -9.42
N MET A 172 -16.41 13.13 -10.08
CA MET A 172 -15.17 12.60 -9.47
C MET A 172 -14.36 13.62 -8.66
N GLY A 173 -14.94 14.75 -8.32
CA GLY A 173 -14.33 15.71 -7.41
C GLY A 173 -13.33 16.68 -8.02
N LYS A 174 -13.24 16.81 -9.34
CA LYS A 174 -12.33 17.78 -10.02
C LYS A 174 -12.48 19.19 -9.48
N SER A 175 -13.71 19.71 -9.38
CA SER A 175 -13.95 21.08 -8.87
C SER A 175 -13.60 21.20 -7.38
N ASN A 176 -13.81 20.14 -6.59
CA ASN A 176 -13.37 20.12 -5.19
C ASN A 176 -11.85 20.18 -5.07
N PHE A 177 -11.12 19.38 -5.88
CA PHE A 177 -9.67 19.44 -5.93
C PHE A 177 -9.19 20.85 -6.27
N MET A 178 -9.77 21.50 -7.29
CA MET A 178 -9.39 22.86 -7.67
C MET A 178 -9.64 23.87 -6.55
N ARG A 179 -10.74 23.75 -5.81
CA ARG A 179 -11.00 24.62 -4.64
C ARG A 179 -9.96 24.43 -3.54
N VAL A 180 -9.63 23.19 -3.19
CA VAL A 180 -8.59 22.87 -2.19
C VAL A 180 -7.25 23.40 -2.65
N PHE A 181 -6.86 23.15 -3.90
CA PHE A 181 -5.62 23.62 -4.48
C PHE A 181 -5.51 25.15 -4.46
N CYS A 182 -6.54 25.89 -4.91
CA CYS A 182 -6.55 27.34 -4.87
C CYS A 182 -6.44 27.89 -3.42
N ALA A 183 -7.20 27.29 -2.48
CA ALA A 183 -7.15 27.68 -1.09
C ALA A 183 -5.75 27.48 -0.48
N SER A 184 -5.11 26.35 -0.78
CA SER A 184 -3.74 26.05 -0.33
C SER A 184 -2.72 26.99 -0.96
N CYS A 185 -2.84 27.31 -2.25
CA CYS A 185 -2.02 28.31 -2.91
C CYS A 185 -2.13 29.70 -2.25
N MET A 186 -3.35 30.11 -1.90
CA MET A 186 -3.57 31.40 -1.23
C MET A 186 -2.98 31.41 0.20
N LYS A 187 -3.03 30.27 0.90
CA LYS A 187 -2.46 30.11 2.24
C LYS A 187 -0.94 30.34 2.24
N GLU A 188 -0.26 29.85 1.21
CA GLU A 188 1.20 29.97 1.11
C GLU A 188 1.72 31.38 0.86
N ARG A 189 0.92 32.29 0.28
CA ARG A 189 1.24 33.71 0.05
C ARG A 189 2.55 33.96 -0.74
N LYS A 190 3.02 32.98 -1.49
CA LYS A 190 4.30 33.07 -2.24
C LYS A 190 4.12 33.49 -3.70
N PHE A 191 2.89 33.46 -4.22
CA PHE A 191 2.57 33.73 -5.63
C PHE A 191 1.15 34.28 -5.76
N GLY A 192 0.92 35.02 -6.85
CA GLY A 192 -0.42 35.47 -7.25
C GLY A 192 -1.18 34.36 -7.97
N LEU A 193 -2.47 34.26 -7.71
CA LEU A 193 -3.36 33.30 -8.35
C LEU A 193 -4.47 34.04 -9.11
N LEU A 194 -4.61 33.78 -10.40
CA LEU A 194 -5.75 34.21 -11.21
C LEU A 194 -6.58 32.97 -11.56
N VAL A 195 -7.84 32.96 -11.13
CA VAL A 195 -8.79 31.87 -11.46
C VAL A 195 -9.76 32.40 -12.50
N VAL A 196 -9.87 31.69 -13.61
CA VAL A 196 -10.87 31.95 -14.65
C VAL A 196 -11.82 30.76 -14.66
N ASP A 197 -13.05 30.96 -14.18
CA ASP A 197 -14.12 29.97 -14.17
C ASP A 197 -15.16 30.39 -15.21
N PRO A 198 -15.39 29.60 -16.26
CA PRO A 198 -16.36 29.95 -17.32
C PRO A 198 -17.83 29.67 -16.91
N HIS A 199 -18.10 29.20 -15.67
CA HIS A 199 -19.44 28.80 -15.23
C HIS A 199 -19.95 29.63 -14.06
#